data_0cfb6cb06fc5890258f0d6abdf8e2764
#
_entry.id   0cfb6cb06fc5890258f0d6abdf8e2764
#
_cell.length_a   1.000
_cell.length_b   1.000
_cell.length_c   1.000
_cell.angle_alpha   90.00
_cell.angle_beta   90.00
_cell.angle_gamma   90.00
#
_symmetry.space_group_name_H-M   'P 1'
#
loop_
_entity.id
_entity.type
_entity.pdbx_description
1 polymer ?
#
loop_
_entity_poly.entity_id
_entity_poly.type
_entity_poly.pdbx_seq_one_letter_code
_entity_poly.pdbx_strand_id
1 'polypeptide(L)'
;MNFSYGIIAVVGVLVAISISLIIAEPNDIVEPRIIEIPENKIIKIEETPIVPVPTETVIKTADNSGVSMDCQSSSNCFTPSVVTVHVGDVVSMINSDSASAMHSFTAGTVDGFTPSPSGTFDTGIMSADDTFEWIPETSGEVPYYCLLHTWMQGTIIVE
;
A
#
# COMPACT_ATOMS: atom_id res chain seq x y z
N MET A 1 -22.03 -25.19 -72.14
CA MET A 1 -21.45 -25.46 -70.85
C MET A 1 -19.94 -25.65 -71.01
N ASN A 2 -19.15 -24.59 -70.92
CA ASN A 2 -17.69 -24.64 -71.13
C ASN A 2 -17.03 -24.33 -69.76
N PHE A 3 -16.40 -25.35 -69.22
CA PHE A 3 -15.54 -25.21 -68.00
C PHE A 3 -14.15 -24.79 -68.48
N SER A 4 -13.70 -23.61 -68.08
CA SER A 4 -12.35 -23.14 -68.31
C SER A 4 -11.54 -23.46 -67.07
N TYR A 5 -10.57 -24.36 -67.19
CA TYR A 5 -9.61 -24.67 -66.10
C TYR A 5 -8.48 -23.63 -66.16
N GLY A 6 -8.44 -22.80 -65.11
CA GLY A 6 -7.32 -21.92 -64.86
C GLY A 6 -6.17 -22.67 -64.17
N ILE A 7 -5.03 -22.71 -64.82
CA ILE A 7 -3.79 -23.29 -64.32
C ILE A 7 -3.18 -22.31 -63.35
N ILE A 8 -3.11 -22.69 -62.05
CA ILE A 8 -2.38 -21.94 -61.03
C ILE A 8 -0.93 -22.43 -61.03
N ALA A 9 -0.02 -21.59 -61.47
CA ALA A 9 1.41 -21.83 -61.41
C ALA A 9 1.88 -21.56 -59.95
N VAL A 10 2.29 -22.61 -59.26
CA VAL A 10 2.94 -22.50 -57.96
C VAL A 10 4.42 -22.23 -58.20
N VAL A 11 4.84 -20.99 -57.92
CA VAL A 11 6.25 -20.61 -57.89
C VAL A 11 6.82 -21.02 -56.52
N GLY A 12 7.59 -22.09 -56.50
CA GLY A 12 8.33 -22.53 -55.33
C GLY A 12 9.57 -21.65 -55.12
N VAL A 13 9.57 -20.88 -54.04
CA VAL A 13 10.77 -20.17 -53.58
C VAL A 13 11.57 -21.12 -52.72
N LEU A 14 12.70 -21.61 -53.22
CA LEU A 14 13.70 -22.34 -52.44
C LEU A 14 14.49 -21.34 -51.61
N VAL A 15 14.23 -21.29 -50.33
CA VAL A 15 15.07 -20.57 -49.36
C VAL A 15 16.20 -21.51 -48.94
N ALA A 16 17.40 -21.24 -49.43
CA ALA A 16 18.61 -21.92 -48.99
C ALA A 16 18.99 -21.39 -47.61
N ILE A 17 18.77 -22.18 -46.57
CA ILE A 17 19.26 -21.88 -45.21
C ILE A 17 20.74 -22.29 -45.14
N SER A 18 21.62 -21.30 -45.17
CA SER A 18 23.07 -21.51 -44.94
C SER A 18 23.26 -21.68 -43.42
N ILE A 19 23.47 -22.88 -42.96
CA ILE A 19 23.89 -23.17 -41.59
C ILE A 19 25.38 -22.86 -41.48
N SER A 20 25.73 -21.69 -40.97
CA SER A 20 27.11 -21.40 -40.56
C SER A 20 27.41 -22.13 -39.24
N LEU A 21 28.20 -23.17 -39.36
CA LEU A 21 28.78 -23.85 -38.21
C LEU A 21 29.80 -22.93 -37.57
N ILE A 22 29.44 -22.28 -36.47
CA ILE A 22 30.42 -21.55 -35.64
C ILE A 22 31.15 -22.63 -34.83
N ILE A 23 32.37 -22.92 -35.23
CA ILE A 23 33.32 -23.73 -34.45
C ILE A 23 33.81 -22.80 -33.36
N ALA A 24 33.33 -22.99 -32.12
CA ALA A 24 33.89 -22.33 -30.95
C ALA A 24 35.29 -22.91 -30.69
N GLU A 25 36.31 -22.08 -30.78
CA GLU A 25 37.64 -22.46 -30.35
C GLU A 25 37.70 -22.62 -28.83
N PRO A 26 38.19 -23.74 -28.28
CA PRO A 26 38.41 -23.88 -26.88
C PRO A 26 39.77 -23.25 -26.55
N ASN A 27 39.84 -22.16 -25.84
CA ASN A 27 40.93 -21.65 -25.03
C ASN A 27 41.03 -20.12 -25.05
N ASP A 28 40.06 -19.47 -24.41
CA ASP A 28 40.32 -18.21 -23.73
C ASP A 28 40.06 -18.42 -22.24
N ILE A 29 41.10 -19.00 -21.58
CA ILE A 29 41.20 -18.94 -20.13
C ILE A 29 41.53 -17.48 -19.84
N VAL A 30 40.53 -16.67 -19.53
CA VAL A 30 40.72 -15.34 -19.01
C VAL A 30 41.31 -15.51 -17.60
N GLU A 31 42.63 -15.35 -17.50
CA GLU A 31 43.31 -15.24 -16.20
C GLU A 31 42.60 -14.15 -15.37
N PRO A 32 42.26 -14.43 -14.09
CA PRO A 32 41.68 -13.40 -13.23
C PRO A 32 42.72 -12.28 -13.07
N ARG A 33 42.46 -11.14 -13.68
CA ARG A 33 43.20 -9.93 -13.38
C ARG A 33 42.96 -9.59 -11.92
N ILE A 34 43.95 -9.81 -11.10
CA ILE A 34 44.01 -9.26 -9.75
C ILE A 34 44.07 -7.75 -9.93
N ILE A 35 42.95 -7.08 -9.69
CA ILE A 35 42.92 -5.63 -9.55
C ILE A 35 43.57 -5.34 -8.22
N GLU A 36 44.83 -4.94 -8.24
CA GLU A 36 45.46 -4.36 -7.06
C GLU A 36 44.70 -3.08 -6.70
N ILE A 37 43.87 -3.16 -5.68
CA ILE A 37 43.21 -2.00 -5.08
C ILE A 37 44.33 -1.27 -4.30
N PRO A 38 44.66 -0.01 -4.65
CA PRO A 38 45.70 0.74 -3.91
C PRO A 38 45.22 0.91 -2.46
N GLU A 39 46.03 0.44 -1.53
CA GLU A 39 45.78 0.29 -0.08
C GLU A 39 45.65 1.63 0.67
N ASN A 40 45.28 2.73 0.02
CA ASN A 40 45.19 4.00 0.73
C ASN A 40 44.11 4.97 0.20
N LYS A 41 42.92 4.46 -0.16
CA LYS A 41 41.75 5.32 -0.29
C LYS A 41 40.75 4.99 0.80
N ILE A 42 40.94 5.60 1.98
CA ILE A 42 39.86 5.66 2.98
C ILE A 42 38.69 6.34 2.30
N ILE A 43 37.76 5.53 1.78
CA ILE A 43 36.47 6.02 1.32
C ILE A 43 35.77 6.45 2.61
N LYS A 44 35.75 7.77 2.86
CA LYS A 44 34.89 8.35 3.86
C LYS A 44 33.49 8.07 3.40
N ILE A 45 32.87 7.02 3.94
CA ILE A 45 31.45 6.74 3.72
C ILE A 45 30.74 7.90 4.40
N GLU A 46 30.28 8.84 3.61
CA GLU A 46 29.37 9.88 4.07
C GLU A 46 28.08 9.12 4.46
N GLU A 47 27.83 9.00 5.76
CA GLU A 47 26.61 8.41 6.27
C GLU A 47 25.44 9.23 5.70
N THR A 48 24.82 8.71 4.64
CA THR A 48 23.55 9.26 4.17
C THR A 48 22.57 9.15 5.31
N PRO A 49 21.87 10.23 5.69
CA PRO A 49 20.87 10.18 6.74
C PRO A 49 19.88 9.05 6.43
N ILE A 50 19.73 8.11 7.34
CA ILE A 50 18.72 7.05 7.22
C ILE A 50 17.38 7.76 7.33
N VAL A 51 16.71 7.98 6.19
CA VAL A 51 15.32 8.42 6.20
C VAL A 51 14.51 7.26 6.76
N PRO A 52 13.81 7.43 7.89
CA PRO A 52 13.00 6.35 8.44
C PRO A 52 11.97 5.91 7.40
N VAL A 53 11.84 4.61 7.21
CA VAL A 53 10.81 4.04 6.33
C VAL A 53 9.47 4.24 7.05
N PRO A 54 8.45 4.86 6.40
CA PRO A 54 7.14 4.99 7.00
C PRO A 54 6.58 3.65 7.45
N THR A 55 6.02 3.60 8.65
CA THR A 55 5.36 2.42 9.20
C THR A 55 3.86 2.52 8.93
N GLU A 56 3.23 1.40 8.60
CA GLU A 56 1.77 1.34 8.46
C GLU A 56 1.12 0.85 9.75
N THR A 57 0.12 1.59 10.23
CA THR A 57 -0.75 1.21 11.35
C THR A 57 -2.18 1.09 10.86
N VAL A 58 -2.83 -0.04 11.13
CA VAL A 58 -4.19 -0.33 10.68
C VAL A 58 -5.18 -0.20 11.84
N ILE A 59 -6.27 0.55 11.62
CA ILE A 59 -7.42 0.67 12.51
C ILE A 59 -8.66 0.15 11.79
N LYS A 60 -9.44 -0.71 12.44
CA LYS A 60 -10.64 -1.32 11.86
C LYS A 60 -11.87 -1.03 12.69
N THR A 61 -13.04 -0.98 12.07
CA THR A 61 -14.31 -1.04 12.81
C THR A 61 -14.52 -2.44 13.39
N ALA A 62 -15.10 -2.53 14.57
CA ALA A 62 -15.49 -3.82 15.13
C ALA A 62 -16.77 -4.34 14.50
N ASP A 63 -16.95 -5.67 14.51
CA ASP A 63 -18.17 -6.30 14.04
C ASP A 63 -19.39 -5.83 14.84
N ASN A 64 -20.49 -5.57 14.15
CA ASN A 64 -21.76 -5.11 14.72
C ASN A 64 -21.68 -3.77 15.45
N SER A 65 -20.61 -3.00 15.30
CA SER A 65 -20.43 -1.72 15.99
C SER A 65 -21.39 -0.63 15.50
N GLY A 66 -21.95 -0.77 14.31
CA GLY A 66 -22.99 0.10 13.78
C GLY A 66 -24.41 -0.25 14.21
N VAL A 67 -24.66 -1.47 14.74
CA VAL A 67 -25.99 -1.95 15.12
C VAL A 67 -26.17 -2.15 16.62
N SER A 68 -25.05 -2.16 17.38
CA SER A 68 -25.05 -2.29 18.84
C SER A 68 -24.05 -1.34 19.46
N MET A 69 -24.42 -0.78 20.62
CA MET A 69 -23.53 0.05 21.45
C MET A 69 -22.66 -0.80 22.43
N ASP A 70 -22.69 -2.12 22.32
CA ASP A 70 -21.98 -3.01 23.28
C ASP A 70 -20.47 -2.75 23.28
N CYS A 71 -19.89 -2.40 22.13
CA CYS A 71 -18.48 -2.07 21.97
C CYS A 71 -18.06 -0.79 22.74
N GLN A 72 -19.00 0.11 23.07
CA GLN A 72 -18.70 1.35 23.79
C GLN A 72 -18.19 1.06 25.21
N SER A 73 -18.79 0.09 25.89
CA SER A 73 -18.44 -0.24 27.29
C SER A 73 -17.00 -0.74 27.46
N SER A 74 -16.44 -1.34 26.41
CA SER A 74 -15.07 -1.85 26.35
C SER A 74 -14.12 -0.96 25.52
N SER A 75 -14.62 0.18 25.02
CA SER A 75 -13.87 1.12 24.16
C SER A 75 -13.22 0.43 22.97
N ASN A 76 -13.87 -0.56 22.35
CA ASN A 76 -13.33 -1.33 21.25
C ASN A 76 -14.20 -1.30 19.98
N CYS A 77 -15.01 -0.24 19.80
CA CYS A 77 -15.75 -0.04 18.56
C CYS A 77 -14.83 0.17 17.35
N PHE A 78 -13.66 0.74 17.59
CA PHE A 78 -12.51 0.71 16.68
C PHE A 78 -11.43 -0.20 17.27
N THR A 79 -10.73 -0.94 16.43
CA THR A 79 -9.71 -1.90 16.87
C THR A 79 -8.40 -1.72 16.10
N PRO A 80 -7.33 -1.32 16.80
CA PRO A 80 -7.30 -0.82 18.15
C PRO A 80 -7.97 0.57 18.28
N SER A 81 -8.50 0.91 19.46
CA SER A 81 -9.14 2.22 19.70
C SER A 81 -8.15 3.34 20.00
N VAL A 82 -6.95 2.99 20.45
CA VAL A 82 -5.84 3.93 20.67
C VAL A 82 -4.60 3.38 19.98
N VAL A 83 -3.96 4.21 19.17
CA VAL A 83 -2.69 3.89 18.49
C VAL A 83 -1.69 5.02 18.69
N THR A 84 -0.40 4.66 18.69
CA THR A 84 0.71 5.61 18.64
C THR A 84 1.43 5.42 17.31
N VAL A 85 1.66 6.52 16.60
CA VAL A 85 2.34 6.57 15.30
C VAL A 85 3.31 7.75 15.27
N HIS A 86 4.23 7.80 14.30
CA HIS A 86 5.10 8.95 14.09
C HIS A 86 4.61 9.84 12.96
N VAL A 87 5.06 11.08 12.96
CA VAL A 87 4.86 11.98 11.80
C VAL A 87 5.42 11.32 10.55
N GLY A 88 4.60 11.25 9.49
CA GLY A 88 4.95 10.61 8.23
C GLY A 88 4.62 9.12 8.12
N ASP A 89 4.18 8.47 9.18
CA ASP A 89 3.64 7.10 9.13
C ASP A 89 2.30 7.07 8.38
N VAL A 90 1.88 5.88 7.95
CA VAL A 90 0.58 5.67 7.29
C VAL A 90 -0.41 5.10 8.30
N VAL A 91 -1.55 5.77 8.48
CA VAL A 91 -2.68 5.25 9.26
C VAL A 91 -3.75 4.78 8.28
N SER A 92 -3.95 3.46 8.19
CA SER A 92 -4.93 2.82 7.34
C SER A 92 -6.21 2.54 8.14
N MET A 93 -7.34 3.11 7.73
CA MET A 93 -8.64 3.01 8.38
C MET A 93 -9.57 2.17 7.52
N ILE A 94 -10.09 1.08 8.07
CA ILE A 94 -10.87 0.09 7.31
C ILE A 94 -12.25 -0.09 7.95
N ASN A 95 -13.30 0.01 7.15
CA ASN A 95 -14.61 -0.46 7.58
C ASN A 95 -14.70 -1.99 7.41
N SER A 96 -14.45 -2.73 8.49
CA SER A 96 -14.48 -4.20 8.51
C SER A 96 -15.73 -4.77 9.20
N ASP A 97 -16.79 -3.95 9.40
CA ASP A 97 -18.02 -4.42 10.05
C ASP A 97 -18.75 -5.43 9.16
N SER A 98 -18.77 -6.69 9.58
CA SER A 98 -19.39 -7.79 8.83
C SER A 98 -20.92 -7.70 8.77
N ALA A 99 -21.55 -6.86 9.62
CA ALA A 99 -22.97 -6.53 9.52
C ALA A 99 -23.28 -5.59 8.34
N SER A 100 -22.26 -5.22 7.55
CA SER A 100 -22.37 -4.28 6.42
C SER A 100 -22.88 -2.90 6.81
N ALA A 101 -22.67 -2.49 8.08
CA ALA A 101 -22.98 -1.14 8.51
C ALA A 101 -22.01 -0.13 7.88
N MET A 102 -22.53 1.03 7.52
CA MET A 102 -21.71 2.14 7.07
C MET A 102 -21.09 2.84 8.26
N HIS A 103 -19.82 3.22 8.12
CA HIS A 103 -19.06 3.93 9.16
C HIS A 103 -18.33 5.15 8.57
N SER A 104 -17.77 5.97 9.45
CA SER A 104 -16.76 6.97 9.10
C SER A 104 -15.67 6.99 10.16
N PHE A 105 -14.52 7.55 9.81
CA PHE A 105 -13.50 7.98 10.76
C PHE A 105 -13.33 9.48 10.56
N THR A 106 -13.82 10.27 11.51
CA THR A 106 -13.83 11.73 11.45
C THR A 106 -13.05 12.27 12.63
N ALA A 107 -11.96 13.02 12.38
CA ALA A 107 -11.17 13.64 13.44
C ALA A 107 -11.99 14.68 14.18
N GLY A 108 -11.94 14.63 15.51
CA GLY A 108 -12.69 15.52 16.38
C GLY A 108 -13.18 14.83 17.64
N THR A 109 -14.06 15.48 18.39
CA THR A 109 -14.58 15.01 19.67
C THR A 109 -16.09 14.89 19.64
N VAL A 110 -16.63 14.14 20.59
CA VAL A 110 -18.07 14.02 20.82
C VAL A 110 -18.37 14.41 22.27
N ASP A 111 -19.28 15.37 22.49
CA ASP A 111 -19.81 15.70 23.79
C ASP A 111 -21.24 15.16 23.93
N GLY A 112 -21.41 14.11 24.73
CA GLY A 112 -22.63 13.32 24.78
C GLY A 112 -22.89 12.64 23.41
N PHE A 113 -23.80 13.18 22.62
CA PHE A 113 -24.09 12.74 21.24
C PHE A 113 -23.82 13.83 20.21
N THR A 114 -23.23 14.95 20.62
CA THR A 114 -22.98 16.09 19.74
C THR A 114 -21.56 16.02 19.18
N PRO A 115 -21.38 15.79 17.87
CA PRO A 115 -20.07 15.73 17.25
C PRO A 115 -19.49 17.13 17.02
N SER A 116 -18.17 17.24 17.14
CA SER A 116 -17.38 18.44 16.87
C SER A 116 -16.16 18.10 16.02
N PRO A 117 -16.26 18.13 14.69
CA PRO A 117 -15.13 17.82 13.80
C PRO A 117 -13.99 18.82 13.96
N SER A 118 -12.74 18.33 13.97
CA SER A 118 -11.54 19.17 13.99
C SER A 118 -11.06 19.61 12.60
N GLY A 119 -11.43 18.86 11.57
CA GLY A 119 -10.96 19.07 10.19
C GLY A 119 -9.58 18.45 9.90
N THR A 120 -8.97 17.73 10.83
CA THR A 120 -7.67 17.10 10.63
C THR A 120 -7.74 16.02 9.55
N PHE A 121 -8.73 15.15 9.61
CA PHE A 121 -9.11 14.20 8.54
C PHE A 121 -10.59 13.85 8.62
N ASP A 122 -11.13 13.38 7.51
CA ASP A 122 -12.49 12.83 7.43
C ASP A 122 -12.54 11.85 6.25
N THR A 123 -12.92 10.60 6.52
CA THR A 123 -13.03 9.57 5.48
C THR A 123 -14.31 9.73 4.64
N GLY A 124 -15.26 10.54 5.10
CA GLY A 124 -16.65 10.43 4.64
C GLY A 124 -17.26 9.09 5.05
N ILE A 125 -18.38 8.75 4.42
CA ILE A 125 -19.09 7.48 4.67
C ILE A 125 -18.41 6.37 3.90
N MET A 126 -18.03 5.32 4.62
CA MET A 126 -17.35 4.11 4.11
C MET A 126 -18.31 2.94 4.12
N SER A 127 -18.43 2.25 3.00
CA SER A 127 -19.10 0.96 2.91
C SER A 127 -18.21 -0.16 3.48
N ALA A 128 -18.76 -1.37 3.62
CA ALA A 128 -17.97 -2.52 4.03
C ALA A 128 -16.75 -2.72 3.11
N ASP A 129 -15.60 -3.03 3.69
CA ASP A 129 -14.30 -3.22 3.05
C ASP A 129 -13.65 -1.97 2.43
N ASP A 130 -14.29 -0.78 2.53
CA ASP A 130 -13.64 0.46 2.14
C ASP A 130 -12.45 0.77 3.08
N THR A 131 -11.40 1.33 2.48
CA THR A 131 -10.17 1.72 3.16
C THR A 131 -9.84 3.19 2.86
N PHE A 132 -9.37 3.90 3.88
CA PHE A 132 -8.85 5.26 3.77
C PHE A 132 -7.48 5.34 4.44
N GLU A 133 -6.53 6.05 3.83
CA GLU A 133 -5.20 6.27 4.38
C GLU A 133 -5.01 7.74 4.76
N TRP A 134 -4.45 7.96 5.94
CA TRP A 134 -4.06 9.28 6.42
C TRP A 134 -2.60 9.27 6.86
N ILE A 135 -1.87 10.33 6.49
CA ILE A 135 -0.47 10.53 6.90
C ILE A 135 -0.43 11.76 7.82
N PRO A 136 -0.12 11.59 9.11
CA PRO A 136 0.01 12.71 10.02
C PRO A 136 1.22 13.58 9.69
N GLU A 137 1.02 14.90 9.64
CA GLU A 137 2.07 15.88 9.34
C GLU A 137 2.59 16.58 10.61
N THR A 138 1.88 16.49 11.73
CA THR A 138 2.22 17.16 12.98
C THR A 138 1.96 16.24 14.17
N SER A 139 2.84 16.32 15.19
CA SER A 139 2.66 15.60 16.45
C SER A 139 1.49 16.15 17.26
N GLY A 140 0.86 15.29 18.05
CA GLY A 140 -0.24 15.64 18.94
C GLY A 140 -1.25 14.51 19.09
N GLU A 141 -2.25 14.75 19.92
CA GLU A 141 -3.36 13.82 20.13
C GLU A 141 -4.49 14.16 19.16
N VAL A 142 -4.94 13.17 18.39
CA VAL A 142 -6.00 13.32 17.39
C VAL A 142 -7.13 12.35 17.76
N PRO A 143 -8.12 12.80 18.55
CA PRO A 143 -9.33 12.04 18.79
C PRO A 143 -10.14 11.94 17.51
N TYR A 144 -10.88 10.84 17.33
CA TYR A 144 -11.75 10.62 16.20
C TYR A 144 -12.99 9.81 16.60
N TYR A 145 -14.01 9.87 15.75
CA TYR A 145 -15.30 9.21 15.99
C TYR A 145 -15.97 8.82 14.67
N CYS A 146 -17.05 8.04 14.76
CA CYS A 146 -17.94 7.78 13.63
C CYS A 146 -19.10 8.79 13.61
N LEU A 147 -19.31 9.47 12.48
CA LEU A 147 -20.42 10.44 12.30
C LEU A 147 -21.81 9.82 12.47
N LEU A 148 -21.96 8.56 12.04
CA LEU A 148 -23.25 7.85 12.10
C LEU A 148 -23.50 7.24 13.48
N HIS A 149 -22.42 6.89 14.21
CA HIS A 149 -22.44 6.12 15.43
C HIS A 149 -21.55 6.81 16.47
N THR A 150 -22.01 7.92 17.03
CA THR A 150 -21.17 8.82 17.89
C THR A 150 -20.67 8.15 19.18
N TRP A 151 -21.14 6.97 19.52
CA TRP A 151 -20.58 6.14 20.59
C TRP A 151 -19.25 5.47 20.19
N MET A 152 -18.96 5.37 18.89
CA MET A 152 -17.68 4.84 18.39
C MET A 152 -16.63 5.96 18.42
N GLN A 153 -15.67 5.86 19.30
CA GLN A 153 -14.62 6.84 19.49
C GLN A 153 -13.26 6.16 19.64
N GLY A 154 -12.21 6.85 19.22
CA GLY A 154 -10.84 6.42 19.35
C GLY A 154 -9.87 7.60 19.37
N THR A 155 -8.57 7.31 19.50
CA THR A 155 -7.52 8.33 19.56
C THR A 155 -6.27 7.84 18.82
N ILE A 156 -5.69 8.73 18.00
CA ILE A 156 -4.37 8.54 17.41
C ILE A 156 -3.41 9.50 18.12
N ILE A 157 -2.33 8.96 18.70
CA ILE A 157 -1.25 9.72 19.29
C ILE A 157 -0.12 9.80 18.26
N VAL A 158 0.20 11.00 17.81
CA VAL A 158 1.26 11.26 16.84
C VAL A 158 2.49 11.82 17.57
N GLU A 159 3.63 11.13 17.45
CA GLU A 159 4.93 11.48 18.07
C GLU A 159 5.94 12.02 17.04
#